data_b6f8421cf6104980c0bc91cb7632f464
#
_entry.id   b6f8421cf6104980c0bc91cb7632f464
#
_cell.length_a   1.000
_cell.length_b   1.000
_cell.length_c   1.000
_cell.angle_alpha   90.00
_cell.angle_beta   90.00
_cell.angle_gamma   90.00
#
_symmetry.space_group_name_H-M   'P 1'
#
loop_
_entity.id
_entity.type
_entity.pdbx_description
1 polymer ?
#
loop_
_entity_poly.entity_id
_entity_poly.type
_entity_poly.pdbx_seq_one_letter_code
_entity_poly.pdbx_strand_id
1 'polypeptide(L)'
;MSQRSFESQTTSAGTIQIADIPVPEFDESKLVYHQLCQTDTFEEGKGKPFHVDGTHLAVFRYGNKYYAVDNRCPHMGYPMSEGSVRDGVLICHWHHWEFDLKTGGCFLTFGDDLKAFPVELRDDGYLYVGIDRGEREAAKRRVIDRGKRALIQGLKDSSSFLIAKAIAALNDAKADPKEIIQQGLYYGTNKTGDGWSSGVAILTIAANMWDDVNPKDHNLFLVHALTQIGRRTSGSSRRQRFPFPRNKEEHDLKTLKRWFRHYVDLRDRGAAERILITLHDRGYSREIIADFVFTAATDFYFTGDGHALDFANKMFEGLDYVNWEGAHEILRPIVIDLVSRTRHEETSRWADSIPVLEDIFSRLDKIWELNQSNQASLDISEFAQTMLGDSFEPIVAEIEEKLCQGVSPTDICRAMTYASAIRTVRFHLKNEGDWHDVANIYSYAHSLYRAFHLAPSKELMRGLFHGAVFLTYLRWLNMPAARIPKLEQRLDETFDSAKKMLDRLQEFADFQKVFEAEILVNQYFEEGHDITQLKHTIAHIMLREDAELHMFQVLEVAFRHFDLSTNAEEKRIHLLAATRYITAQKLMKGILWSTENAERLQRGELLSEREDDN
;
A
#
# COMPACT_ATOMS: atom_id res chain seq x y z
N MET A 1 -58.90 3.59 -35.33
CA MET A 1 -58.89 4.61 -36.39
C MET A 1 -57.99 5.75 -35.96
N SER A 2 -56.84 5.87 -36.48
CA SER A 2 -56.10 6.97 -37.03
C SER A 2 -54.63 6.58 -37.14
N GLN A 3 -54.23 6.20 -38.33
CA GLN A 3 -52.84 6.07 -38.77
C GLN A 3 -52.25 7.47 -38.89
N ARG A 4 -51.14 7.73 -38.22
CA ARG A 4 -50.24 8.84 -38.57
C ARG A 4 -49.02 8.25 -39.25
N SER A 5 -48.94 8.58 -40.53
CA SER A 5 -47.82 8.37 -41.44
C SER A 5 -46.57 9.12 -40.94
N PHE A 6 -45.45 8.42 -40.76
CA PHE A 6 -44.14 9.05 -40.66
C PHE A 6 -43.59 9.28 -42.05
N GLU A 7 -43.55 10.53 -42.49
CA GLU A 7 -42.77 10.95 -43.63
C GLU A 7 -41.27 10.91 -43.28
N SER A 8 -40.53 10.11 -44.03
CA SER A 8 -39.07 10.06 -43.98
C SER A 8 -38.51 11.30 -44.70
N GLN A 9 -37.97 12.25 -43.94
CA GLN A 9 -37.07 13.24 -44.52
C GLN A 9 -35.69 12.59 -44.73
N THR A 10 -35.39 12.23 -45.97
CA THR A 10 -34.05 11.92 -46.43
C THR A 10 -33.24 13.22 -46.51
N THR A 11 -32.44 13.47 -45.44
CA THR A 11 -31.32 14.41 -45.54
C THR A 11 -30.23 13.74 -46.34
N SER A 12 -29.80 14.38 -47.43
CA SER A 12 -28.66 13.98 -48.24
C SER A 12 -27.42 13.81 -47.35
N ALA A 13 -26.96 12.57 -47.19
CA ALA A 13 -25.68 12.28 -46.60
C ALA A 13 -24.60 12.89 -47.50
N GLY A 14 -23.98 13.97 -47.04
CA GLY A 14 -22.75 14.45 -47.62
C GLY A 14 -21.71 13.33 -47.59
N THR A 15 -21.19 12.98 -48.75
CA THR A 15 -20.08 12.05 -48.86
C THR A 15 -18.90 12.68 -48.15
N ILE A 16 -18.58 12.17 -46.96
CA ILE A 16 -17.30 12.49 -46.27
C ILE A 16 -16.22 11.92 -47.18
N GLN A 17 -15.48 12.80 -47.84
CA GLN A 17 -14.28 12.40 -48.57
C GLN A 17 -13.26 12.00 -47.52
N ILE A 18 -12.96 10.70 -47.44
CA ILE A 18 -11.97 10.08 -46.57
C ILE A 18 -10.53 10.53 -46.93
N ALA A 19 -10.39 11.45 -47.88
CA ALA A 19 -9.10 11.89 -48.41
C ALA A 19 -8.27 12.80 -47.49
N ASP A 20 -8.79 13.29 -46.37
CA ASP A 20 -8.16 14.34 -45.57
C ASP A 20 -7.93 14.00 -44.07
N ILE A 21 -7.81 12.72 -43.72
CA ILE A 21 -7.22 12.39 -42.43
C ILE A 21 -5.70 12.43 -42.62
N PRO A 22 -4.99 13.42 -42.08
CA PRO A 22 -3.54 13.48 -42.25
C PRO A 22 -2.91 12.22 -41.66
N VAL A 23 -2.22 11.46 -42.48
CA VAL A 23 -1.26 10.44 -42.01
C VAL A 23 -0.29 11.22 -41.13
N PRO A 24 0.05 10.75 -39.93
CA PRO A 24 1.01 11.46 -39.08
C PRO A 24 2.30 11.70 -39.87
N GLU A 25 2.50 12.94 -40.33
CA GLU A 25 3.77 13.33 -40.94
C GLU A 25 4.80 13.42 -39.82
N PHE A 26 5.86 12.63 -39.94
CA PHE A 26 7.00 12.77 -39.05
C PHE A 26 7.73 14.06 -39.40
N ASP A 27 8.04 14.87 -38.40
CA ASP A 27 8.89 16.03 -38.55
C ASP A 27 10.34 15.54 -38.77
N GLU A 28 10.75 15.41 -40.01
CA GLU A 28 12.07 14.91 -40.41
C GLU A 28 13.23 15.65 -39.76
N SER A 29 13.04 16.93 -39.41
CA SER A 29 14.08 17.74 -38.75
C SER A 29 14.38 17.28 -37.33
N LYS A 30 13.51 16.52 -36.70
CA LYS A 30 13.64 15.98 -35.35
C LYS A 30 14.05 14.50 -35.33
N LEU A 31 14.06 13.83 -36.47
CA LEU A 31 14.41 12.43 -36.55
C LEU A 31 15.92 12.19 -36.48
N VAL A 32 16.30 11.23 -35.66
CA VAL A 32 17.65 10.65 -35.66
C VAL A 32 17.55 9.23 -36.14
N TYR A 33 18.24 8.94 -37.25
CA TYR A 33 18.24 7.63 -37.85
C TYR A 33 19.32 6.74 -37.25
N HIS A 34 18.92 5.58 -36.78
CA HIS A 34 19.77 4.55 -36.20
C HIS A 34 19.86 3.34 -37.14
N GLN A 35 21.05 2.86 -37.39
CA GLN A 35 21.29 1.65 -38.18
C GLN A 35 20.78 0.41 -37.43
N LEU A 36 20.04 -0.47 -38.10
CA LEU A 36 19.51 -1.73 -37.56
C LEU A 36 20.33 -2.94 -38.04
N CYS A 37 20.02 -3.43 -39.24
CA CYS A 37 20.61 -4.64 -39.80
C CYS A 37 20.49 -4.66 -41.33
N GLN A 38 21.13 -5.64 -41.98
CA GLN A 38 20.98 -5.90 -43.40
C GLN A 38 19.62 -6.55 -43.71
N THR A 39 19.16 -6.38 -44.95
CA THR A 39 17.82 -6.79 -45.39
C THR A 39 17.63 -8.28 -45.64
N ASP A 40 18.70 -8.99 -45.89
CA ASP A 40 18.71 -10.44 -46.19
C ASP A 40 18.26 -11.33 -45.03
N THR A 41 18.11 -10.75 -43.86
CA THR A 41 17.77 -11.47 -42.64
C THR A 41 16.26 -11.52 -42.36
N PHE A 42 15.39 -10.89 -43.18
CA PHE A 42 13.95 -10.82 -42.95
C PHE A 42 13.15 -11.84 -43.76
N GLU A 43 12.29 -12.57 -43.08
CA GLU A 43 11.23 -13.36 -43.67
C GLU A 43 9.96 -12.54 -43.87
N GLU A 44 9.20 -12.81 -44.92
CA GLU A 44 7.95 -12.10 -45.22
C GLU A 44 6.92 -12.27 -44.11
N GLY A 45 6.41 -11.17 -43.59
CA GLY A 45 5.37 -11.12 -42.55
C GLY A 45 5.81 -11.53 -41.14
N LYS A 46 7.09 -11.86 -40.94
CA LYS A 46 7.65 -12.16 -39.62
C LYS A 46 8.33 -10.94 -39.01
N GLY A 47 8.08 -10.73 -37.72
CA GLY A 47 8.70 -9.65 -36.94
C GLY A 47 10.08 -9.98 -36.42
N LYS A 48 10.97 -8.97 -36.38
CA LYS A 48 12.24 -9.06 -35.66
C LYS A 48 12.29 -7.99 -34.58
N PRO A 49 12.67 -8.35 -33.33
CA PRO A 49 12.81 -7.37 -32.26
C PRO A 49 14.15 -6.63 -32.37
N PHE A 50 14.12 -5.32 -32.06
CA PHE A 50 15.31 -4.47 -31.94
C PHE A 50 15.16 -3.57 -30.73
N HIS A 51 16.27 -3.22 -30.11
CA HIS A 51 16.32 -2.23 -29.04
C HIS A 51 17.28 -1.10 -29.43
N VAL A 52 16.74 0.08 -29.66
CA VAL A 52 17.52 1.22 -30.18
C VAL A 52 17.15 2.48 -29.41
N ASP A 53 18.15 3.16 -28.85
CA ASP A 53 18.01 4.41 -28.09
C ASP A 53 16.88 4.37 -27.03
N GLY A 54 16.78 3.23 -26.30
CA GLY A 54 15.76 3.00 -25.27
C GLY A 54 14.35 2.67 -25.82
N THR A 55 14.22 2.44 -27.14
CA THR A 55 12.96 2.09 -27.81
C THR A 55 12.97 0.63 -28.20
N HIS A 56 11.94 -0.11 -27.82
CA HIS A 56 11.71 -1.49 -28.25
C HIS A 56 10.93 -1.49 -29.56
N LEU A 57 11.52 -2.08 -30.61
CA LEU A 57 10.96 -2.07 -31.96
C LEU A 57 10.68 -3.49 -32.43
N ALA A 58 9.57 -3.67 -33.14
CA ALA A 58 9.33 -4.82 -34.00
C ALA A 58 9.40 -4.37 -35.45
N VAL A 59 10.32 -4.96 -36.23
CA VAL A 59 10.50 -4.62 -37.64
C VAL A 59 10.01 -5.79 -38.49
N PHE A 60 9.19 -5.46 -39.49
CA PHE A 60 8.56 -6.43 -40.39
C PHE A 60 8.96 -6.13 -41.84
N ARG A 61 9.14 -7.18 -42.62
CA ARG A 61 9.12 -7.09 -44.07
C ARG A 61 7.72 -7.50 -44.55
N TYR A 62 7.09 -6.64 -45.34
CA TYR A 62 5.84 -6.98 -46.01
C TYR A 62 5.80 -6.41 -47.43
N GLY A 63 5.63 -7.27 -48.41
CA GLY A 63 5.90 -6.92 -49.80
C GLY A 63 7.36 -6.51 -50.02
N ASN A 64 7.57 -5.46 -50.77
CA ASN A 64 8.92 -4.92 -51.00
C ASN A 64 9.27 -3.76 -50.04
N LYS A 65 8.63 -3.68 -48.85
CA LYS A 65 8.81 -2.59 -47.88
C LYS A 65 9.08 -3.13 -46.48
N TYR A 66 9.69 -2.26 -45.66
CA TYR A 66 9.96 -2.54 -44.27
C TYR A 66 9.15 -1.58 -43.39
N TYR A 67 8.66 -2.07 -42.27
CA TYR A 67 7.82 -1.35 -41.32
C TYR A 67 8.35 -1.58 -39.91
N ALA A 68 8.41 -0.54 -39.12
CA ALA A 68 8.80 -0.63 -37.71
C ALA A 68 7.68 -0.09 -36.83
N VAL A 69 7.34 -0.83 -35.79
CA VAL A 69 6.35 -0.46 -34.79
C VAL A 69 6.93 -0.67 -33.38
N ASP A 70 6.32 -0.09 -32.36
CA ASP A 70 6.67 -0.43 -30.96
C ASP A 70 6.47 -1.94 -30.74
N ASN A 71 7.45 -2.61 -30.17
CA ASN A 71 7.37 -4.05 -29.95
C ASN A 71 6.42 -4.46 -28.81
N ARG A 72 5.75 -3.51 -28.16
CA ARG A 72 4.86 -3.74 -27.03
C ARG A 72 3.42 -3.49 -27.44
N CYS A 73 2.60 -4.53 -27.48
CA CYS A 73 1.17 -4.39 -27.73
C CYS A 73 0.55 -3.43 -26.70
N PRO A 74 -0.16 -2.35 -27.13
CA PRO A 74 -0.71 -1.36 -26.19
C PRO A 74 -1.75 -1.97 -25.23
N HIS A 75 -2.36 -3.10 -25.58
CA HIS A 75 -3.29 -3.82 -24.71
C HIS A 75 -2.58 -4.35 -23.45
N MET A 76 -1.62 -5.26 -23.63
CA MET A 76 -1.01 -6.01 -22.53
C MET A 76 0.53 -6.11 -22.61
N GLY A 77 1.19 -5.36 -23.51
CA GLY A 77 2.65 -5.35 -23.65
C GLY A 77 3.25 -6.57 -24.33
N TYR A 78 2.42 -7.49 -24.88
CA TYR A 78 2.93 -8.66 -25.58
C TYR A 78 3.81 -8.25 -26.76
N PRO A 79 4.96 -8.94 -26.99
CA PRO A 79 5.87 -8.59 -28.07
C PRO A 79 5.19 -8.65 -29.43
N MET A 80 5.15 -7.53 -30.14
CA MET A 80 4.55 -7.46 -31.47
C MET A 80 5.38 -8.21 -32.53
N SER A 81 6.68 -8.39 -32.28
CA SER A 81 7.55 -9.24 -33.11
C SER A 81 7.09 -10.69 -33.21
N GLU A 82 6.35 -11.18 -32.21
CA GLU A 82 5.71 -12.51 -32.22
C GLU A 82 4.36 -12.52 -32.94
N GLY A 83 3.85 -11.35 -33.33
CA GLY A 83 2.62 -11.22 -34.08
C GLY A 83 2.76 -11.71 -35.53
N SER A 84 1.64 -11.80 -36.23
CA SER A 84 1.61 -12.17 -37.65
C SER A 84 1.05 -11.03 -38.48
N VAL A 85 1.57 -10.88 -39.70
CA VAL A 85 1.09 -9.90 -40.66
C VAL A 85 0.28 -10.59 -41.74
N ARG A 86 -0.97 -10.13 -41.96
CA ARG A 86 -1.83 -10.61 -43.03
C ARG A 86 -2.54 -9.40 -43.66
N ASP A 87 -2.42 -9.29 -44.97
CA ASP A 87 -3.03 -8.20 -45.76
C ASP A 87 -2.69 -6.77 -45.25
N GLY A 88 -1.47 -6.58 -44.72
CA GLY A 88 -1.02 -5.33 -44.13
C GLY A 88 -1.54 -5.07 -42.71
N VAL A 89 -2.27 -6.02 -42.14
CA VAL A 89 -2.75 -5.98 -40.74
C VAL A 89 -1.81 -6.80 -39.86
N LEU A 90 -1.26 -6.17 -38.84
CA LEU A 90 -0.46 -6.80 -37.78
C LEU A 90 -1.39 -7.27 -36.66
N ILE A 91 -1.37 -8.56 -36.37
CA ILE A 91 -2.23 -9.21 -35.38
C ILE A 91 -1.38 -9.65 -34.18
N CYS A 92 -1.73 -9.15 -33.00
CA CYS A 92 -1.13 -9.60 -31.73
C CYS A 92 -1.59 -11.02 -31.42
N HIS A 93 -0.67 -11.96 -31.17
CA HIS A 93 -1.02 -13.37 -30.94
C HIS A 93 -1.70 -13.64 -29.60
N TRP A 94 -1.59 -12.72 -28.61
CA TRP A 94 -2.16 -13.01 -27.29
C TRP A 94 -3.68 -12.80 -27.22
N HIS A 95 -4.16 -11.58 -27.64
CA HIS A 95 -5.59 -11.26 -27.56
C HIS A 95 -6.16 -10.82 -28.92
N HIS A 96 -5.43 -11.09 -30.01
CA HIS A 96 -5.83 -10.84 -31.40
C HIS A 96 -6.21 -9.40 -31.70
N TRP A 97 -5.56 -8.44 -31.03
CA TRP A 97 -5.69 -7.03 -31.41
C TRP A 97 -5.05 -6.80 -32.77
N GLU A 98 -5.73 -6.04 -33.59
CA GLU A 98 -5.38 -5.81 -34.98
C GLU A 98 -4.96 -4.35 -35.19
N PHE A 99 -3.86 -4.17 -35.92
CA PHE A 99 -3.26 -2.87 -36.18
C PHE A 99 -2.88 -2.74 -37.66
N ASP A 100 -3.08 -1.54 -38.23
CA ASP A 100 -2.48 -1.21 -39.51
C ASP A 100 -0.94 -1.21 -39.37
N LEU A 101 -0.27 -2.11 -40.08
CA LEU A 101 1.19 -2.25 -40.01
C LEU A 101 1.93 -0.96 -40.38
N LYS A 102 1.38 -0.14 -41.27
CA LYS A 102 2.00 1.09 -41.78
C LYS A 102 1.89 2.25 -40.78
N THR A 103 0.72 2.43 -40.20
CA THR A 103 0.42 3.59 -39.36
C THR A 103 0.38 3.27 -37.87
N GLY A 104 0.25 2.00 -37.52
CA GLY A 104 0.02 1.54 -36.16
C GLY A 104 -1.42 1.71 -35.68
N GLY A 105 -2.33 2.24 -36.51
CA GLY A 105 -3.72 2.48 -36.12
C GLY A 105 -4.43 1.20 -35.70
N CYS A 106 -5.10 1.22 -34.53
CA CYS A 106 -5.84 0.09 -34.01
C CYS A 106 -7.23 -0.02 -34.65
N PHE A 107 -7.59 -1.21 -35.12
CA PHE A 107 -8.93 -1.45 -35.70
C PHE A 107 -10.04 -1.63 -34.65
N LEU A 108 -9.68 -1.76 -33.37
CA LEU A 108 -10.66 -1.86 -32.30
C LEU A 108 -11.13 -0.48 -31.83
N THR A 109 -12.43 -0.29 -31.69
CA THR A 109 -13.08 1.00 -31.39
C THR A 109 -12.57 1.68 -30.11
N PHE A 110 -12.06 0.92 -29.17
CA PHE A 110 -11.53 1.42 -27.87
C PHE A 110 -10.06 1.05 -27.68
N GLY A 111 -9.38 0.61 -28.73
CA GLY A 111 -7.96 0.26 -28.69
C GLY A 111 -7.07 1.49 -28.80
N ASP A 112 -5.96 1.52 -28.09
CA ASP A 112 -4.88 2.48 -28.31
C ASP A 112 -4.09 2.09 -29.57
N ASP A 113 -3.66 3.08 -30.35
CA ASP A 113 -2.80 2.87 -31.51
C ASP A 113 -1.41 2.39 -31.11
N LEU A 114 -0.82 1.55 -31.95
CA LEU A 114 0.56 1.13 -31.87
C LEU A 114 1.45 2.21 -32.49
N LYS A 115 2.52 2.61 -31.84
CA LYS A 115 3.42 3.62 -32.43
C LYS A 115 4.16 3.01 -33.62
N ALA A 116 4.08 3.65 -34.79
CA ALA A 116 4.88 3.34 -35.97
C ALA A 116 6.10 4.27 -36.04
N PHE A 117 7.18 3.79 -36.69
CA PHE A 117 8.42 4.53 -36.86
C PHE A 117 8.82 4.53 -38.34
N PRO A 118 9.37 5.64 -38.86
CA PRO A 118 9.86 5.68 -40.24
C PRO A 118 11.07 4.77 -40.40
N VAL A 119 11.06 4.02 -41.49
CA VAL A 119 12.16 3.09 -41.83
C VAL A 119 12.69 3.43 -43.23
N GLU A 120 14.01 3.53 -43.35
CA GLU A 120 14.71 3.76 -44.59
C GLU A 120 15.65 2.59 -44.91
N LEU A 121 15.61 2.15 -46.14
CA LEU A 121 16.68 1.32 -46.72
C LEU A 121 17.66 2.23 -47.44
N ARG A 122 18.92 2.25 -47.01
CA ARG A 122 19.97 3.07 -47.62
C ARG A 122 20.83 2.30 -48.61
N ASP A 123 21.60 3.01 -49.41
CA ASP A 123 22.45 2.45 -50.47
C ASP A 123 23.52 1.48 -49.96
N ASP A 124 23.81 1.52 -48.65
CA ASP A 124 24.71 0.59 -47.98
C ASP A 124 24.09 -0.80 -47.68
N GLY A 125 22.83 -1.00 -48.05
CA GLY A 125 22.09 -2.24 -47.83
C GLY A 125 21.57 -2.44 -46.41
N TYR A 126 21.67 -1.44 -45.52
CA TYR A 126 21.16 -1.49 -44.16
C TYR A 126 19.85 -0.76 -44.02
N LEU A 127 19.03 -1.28 -43.11
CA LEU A 127 17.81 -0.60 -42.64
C LEU A 127 18.17 0.40 -41.55
N TYR A 128 17.53 1.56 -41.59
CA TYR A 128 17.61 2.61 -40.59
C TYR A 128 16.22 2.95 -40.08
N VAL A 129 16.11 3.18 -38.77
CA VAL A 129 14.87 3.60 -38.13
C VAL A 129 15.01 5.02 -37.61
N GLY A 130 14.04 5.87 -37.90
CA GLY A 130 13.97 7.25 -37.40
C GLY A 130 13.30 7.32 -36.04
N ILE A 131 14.00 7.89 -35.04
CA ILE A 131 13.46 8.13 -33.71
C ILE A 131 13.45 9.63 -33.46
N ASP A 132 12.29 10.18 -33.12
CA ASP A 132 12.11 11.60 -32.84
C ASP A 132 12.60 11.94 -31.41
N ARG A 133 13.62 12.79 -31.32
CA ARG A 133 14.17 13.29 -30.04
C ARG A 133 13.30 14.38 -29.38
N GLY A 134 12.52 15.14 -30.15
CA GLY A 134 11.67 16.21 -29.64
C GLY A 134 10.39 15.73 -28.96
N GLU A 135 9.96 14.51 -29.26
CA GLU A 135 8.76 13.90 -28.68
C GLU A 135 8.99 13.20 -27.32
N ARG A 136 10.23 13.07 -26.86
CA ARG A 136 10.53 12.26 -25.65
C ARG A 136 9.68 12.66 -24.45
N GLU A 137 9.57 13.95 -24.13
CA GLU A 137 8.77 14.39 -22.99
C GLU A 137 7.26 14.25 -23.23
N ALA A 138 6.77 14.54 -24.43
CA ALA A 138 5.36 14.35 -24.78
C ALA A 138 5.01 12.86 -24.82
N ALA A 139 5.88 12.01 -25.37
CA ALA A 139 5.71 10.55 -25.38
C ALA A 139 5.75 9.99 -23.94
N LYS A 140 6.66 10.46 -23.12
CA LYS A 140 6.74 10.10 -21.70
C LYS A 140 5.43 10.45 -20.96
N ARG A 141 4.90 11.67 -21.15
CA ARG A 141 3.61 12.08 -20.56
C ARG A 141 2.48 11.18 -21.03
N ARG A 142 2.40 10.87 -22.32
CA ARG A 142 1.38 9.94 -22.87
C ARG A 142 1.47 8.55 -22.23
N VAL A 143 2.69 8.02 -22.01
CA VAL A 143 2.90 6.73 -21.35
C VAL A 143 2.45 6.80 -19.89
N ILE A 144 2.78 7.87 -19.17
CA ILE A 144 2.34 8.07 -17.77
C ILE A 144 0.82 8.14 -17.69
N ASP A 145 0.17 8.94 -18.56
CA ASP A 145 -1.29 9.08 -18.56
C ASP A 145 -1.99 7.76 -18.92
N ARG A 146 -1.43 6.99 -19.87
CA ARG A 146 -1.90 5.64 -20.20
C ARG A 146 -1.71 4.69 -19.01
N GLY A 147 -0.55 4.69 -18.37
CA GLY A 147 -0.26 3.90 -17.18
C GLY A 147 -1.23 4.19 -16.04
N LYS A 148 -1.53 5.46 -15.79
CA LYS A 148 -2.54 5.87 -14.78
C LYS A 148 -3.95 5.36 -15.12
N ARG A 149 -4.37 5.43 -16.40
CA ARG A 149 -5.66 4.86 -16.82
C ARG A 149 -5.69 3.34 -16.69
N ALA A 150 -4.60 2.66 -17.10
CA ALA A 150 -4.47 1.21 -16.96
C ALA A 150 -4.49 0.77 -15.49
N LEU A 151 -3.87 1.53 -14.58
CA LEU A 151 -3.94 1.29 -13.15
C LEU A 151 -5.39 1.35 -12.63
N ILE A 152 -6.14 2.38 -13.01
CA ILE A 152 -7.57 2.48 -12.64
C ILE A 152 -8.38 1.31 -13.18
N GLN A 153 -8.07 0.85 -14.41
CA GLN A 153 -8.74 -0.33 -14.96
C GLN A 153 -8.37 -1.60 -14.19
N GLY A 154 -7.08 -1.81 -13.88
CA GLY A 154 -6.62 -2.93 -13.06
C GLY A 154 -7.27 -2.97 -11.67
N LEU A 155 -7.46 -1.80 -11.03
CA LEU A 155 -8.18 -1.66 -9.77
C LEU A 155 -9.66 -2.04 -9.90
N LYS A 156 -10.34 -1.61 -10.97
CA LYS A 156 -11.74 -1.97 -11.24
C LYS A 156 -11.92 -3.47 -11.44
N ASP A 157 -11.01 -4.09 -12.17
CA ASP A 157 -11.06 -5.50 -12.53
C ASP A 157 -10.50 -6.41 -11.41
N SER A 158 -9.97 -5.82 -10.34
CA SER A 158 -9.28 -6.51 -9.23
C SER A 158 -8.16 -7.44 -9.72
N SER A 159 -7.48 -7.06 -10.80
CA SER A 159 -6.45 -7.87 -11.44
C SER A 159 -5.05 -7.44 -10.99
N SER A 160 -4.39 -8.29 -10.19
CA SER A 160 -3.00 -8.07 -9.74
C SER A 160 -2.04 -7.91 -10.92
N PHE A 161 -2.25 -8.67 -12.00
CA PHE A 161 -1.41 -8.61 -13.19
C PHE A 161 -1.58 -7.28 -13.97
N LEU A 162 -2.80 -6.78 -14.14
CA LEU A 162 -3.03 -5.48 -14.78
C LEU A 162 -2.46 -4.33 -13.95
N ILE A 163 -2.61 -4.41 -12.63
CA ILE A 163 -2.02 -3.45 -11.69
C ILE A 163 -0.49 -3.48 -11.82
N ALA A 164 0.12 -4.67 -11.77
CA ALA A 164 1.56 -4.84 -11.89
C ALA A 164 2.10 -4.27 -13.22
N LYS A 165 1.41 -4.52 -14.33
CA LYS A 165 1.77 -3.94 -15.64
C LYS A 165 1.71 -2.42 -15.65
N ALA A 166 0.66 -1.85 -15.07
CA ALA A 166 0.53 -0.40 -14.99
C ALA A 166 1.67 0.20 -14.15
N ILE A 167 2.02 -0.44 -13.03
CA ILE A 167 3.14 -0.01 -12.18
C ILE A 167 4.48 -0.14 -12.90
N ALA A 168 4.75 -1.27 -13.56
CA ALA A 168 5.98 -1.46 -14.33
C ALA A 168 6.14 -0.41 -15.43
N ALA A 169 5.07 -0.10 -16.18
CA ALA A 169 5.08 0.93 -17.20
C ALA A 169 5.26 2.35 -16.64
N LEU A 170 4.64 2.65 -15.50
CA LEU A 170 4.79 3.94 -14.81
C LEU A 170 6.21 4.11 -14.27
N ASN A 171 6.79 3.07 -13.68
CA ASN A 171 8.17 3.10 -13.18
C ASN A 171 9.20 3.24 -14.33
N ASP A 172 9.03 2.49 -15.42
CA ASP A 172 9.88 2.63 -16.62
C ASP A 172 9.83 4.06 -17.19
N ALA A 173 8.63 4.67 -17.22
CA ALA A 173 8.45 6.06 -17.60
C ALA A 173 8.94 7.06 -16.53
N LYS A 174 9.47 6.60 -15.40
CA LYS A 174 9.90 7.41 -14.25
C LYS A 174 8.81 8.36 -13.76
N ALA A 175 7.59 7.84 -13.63
CA ALA A 175 6.51 8.54 -12.96
C ALA A 175 6.84 8.72 -11.47
N ASP A 176 6.37 9.81 -10.88
CA ASP A 176 6.55 10.03 -9.44
C ASP A 176 5.74 8.98 -8.64
N PRO A 177 6.38 8.17 -7.77
CA PRO A 177 5.67 7.23 -6.91
C PRO A 177 4.58 7.90 -6.06
N LYS A 178 4.78 9.17 -5.68
CA LYS A 178 3.81 9.94 -4.92
C LYS A 178 2.47 10.09 -5.67
N GLU A 179 2.51 10.32 -6.98
CA GLU A 179 1.29 10.42 -7.79
C GLU A 179 0.54 9.08 -7.89
N ILE A 180 1.28 7.96 -7.92
CA ILE A 180 0.70 6.61 -7.94
C ILE A 180 0.00 6.33 -6.61
N ILE A 181 0.66 6.60 -5.49
CA ILE A 181 0.11 6.43 -4.14
C ILE A 181 -1.12 7.33 -3.96
N GLN A 182 -1.04 8.59 -4.35
CA GLN A 182 -2.16 9.53 -4.30
C GLN A 182 -3.38 9.01 -5.09
N GLN A 183 -3.16 8.50 -6.30
CA GLN A 183 -4.22 7.92 -7.12
C GLN A 183 -4.86 6.69 -6.46
N GLY A 184 -4.05 5.83 -5.84
CA GLY A 184 -4.53 4.68 -5.07
C GLY A 184 -5.35 5.08 -3.85
N LEU A 185 -4.89 6.07 -3.08
CA LEU A 185 -5.62 6.63 -1.93
C LEU A 185 -6.99 7.16 -2.36
N TYR A 186 -7.05 8.00 -3.38
CA TYR A 186 -8.31 8.55 -3.88
C TYR A 186 -9.25 7.47 -4.43
N TYR A 187 -8.73 6.48 -5.15
CA TYR A 187 -9.56 5.41 -5.65
C TYR A 187 -10.13 4.55 -4.51
N GLY A 188 -9.29 4.14 -3.57
CA GLY A 188 -9.67 3.30 -2.43
C GLY A 188 -10.71 3.98 -1.54
N THR A 189 -10.46 5.22 -1.13
CA THR A 189 -11.36 5.97 -0.23
C THR A 189 -12.69 6.35 -0.85
N ASN A 190 -12.73 6.58 -2.17
CA ASN A 190 -13.97 6.93 -2.87
C ASN A 190 -14.90 5.74 -3.14
N LYS A 191 -14.39 4.51 -3.11
CA LYS A 191 -15.13 3.32 -3.54
C LYS A 191 -15.38 2.31 -2.44
N THR A 192 -14.86 2.51 -1.25
CA THR A 192 -15.11 1.60 -0.14
C THR A 192 -16.46 1.84 0.52
N GLY A 193 -17.19 0.76 0.77
CA GLY A 193 -18.41 0.76 1.60
C GLY A 193 -18.12 0.44 3.08
N ASP A 194 -16.95 -0.15 3.35
CA ASP A 194 -16.60 -0.81 4.61
C ASP A 194 -15.70 0.03 5.53
N GLY A 195 -15.53 1.31 5.24
CA GLY A 195 -14.65 2.18 6.00
C GLY A 195 -13.26 2.35 5.38
N TRP A 196 -12.28 2.66 6.20
CA TRP A 196 -10.87 2.72 5.82
C TRP A 196 -10.36 1.29 5.63
N SER A 197 -10.18 0.89 4.39
CA SER A 197 -9.89 -0.52 4.09
C SER A 197 -8.44 -0.91 4.33
N SER A 198 -8.19 -2.21 4.52
CA SER A 198 -6.85 -2.77 4.65
C SER A 198 -5.93 -2.37 3.49
N GLY A 199 -6.43 -2.32 2.25
CA GLY A 199 -5.64 -1.91 1.10
C GLY A 199 -5.17 -0.45 1.17
N VAL A 200 -6.03 0.46 1.65
CA VAL A 200 -5.67 1.87 1.84
C VAL A 200 -4.66 2.02 2.98
N ALA A 201 -4.81 1.24 4.06
CA ALA A 201 -3.86 1.21 5.17
C ALA A 201 -2.48 0.71 4.70
N ILE A 202 -2.41 -0.40 3.93
CA ILE A 202 -1.16 -0.92 3.36
C ILE A 202 -0.51 0.12 2.44
N LEU A 203 -1.30 0.85 1.64
CA LEU A 203 -0.74 1.88 0.76
C LEU A 203 -0.12 3.05 1.55
N THR A 204 -0.73 3.43 2.68
CA THR A 204 -0.16 4.43 3.59
C THR A 204 1.11 3.90 4.27
N ILE A 205 1.12 2.62 4.69
CA ILE A 205 2.32 1.96 5.20
C ILE A 205 3.43 1.94 4.15
N ALA A 206 3.10 1.66 2.88
CA ALA A 206 4.06 1.71 1.79
C ALA A 206 4.68 3.10 1.61
N ALA A 207 3.88 4.16 1.73
CA ALA A 207 4.38 5.53 1.72
C ALA A 207 5.34 5.82 2.90
N ASN A 208 4.97 5.35 4.10
CA ASN A 208 5.77 5.56 5.32
C ASN A 208 7.10 4.79 5.30
N MET A 209 7.12 3.61 4.71
CA MET A 209 8.27 2.68 4.72
C MET A 209 9.07 2.71 3.41
N TRP A 210 8.85 3.72 2.55
CA TRP A 210 9.47 3.74 1.22
C TRP A 210 10.99 3.58 1.25
N ASP A 211 11.65 4.23 2.21
CA ASP A 211 13.11 4.18 2.38
C ASP A 211 13.60 2.96 3.19
N ASP A 212 12.71 2.27 3.91
CA ASP A 212 13.02 1.04 4.66
C ASP A 212 12.96 -0.23 3.79
N VAL A 213 12.51 -0.10 2.54
CA VAL A 213 12.38 -1.21 1.57
C VAL A 213 13.41 -1.03 0.46
N ASN A 214 13.98 -2.16 0.01
CA ASN A 214 14.94 -2.11 -1.09
C ASN A 214 14.28 -1.52 -2.35
N PRO A 215 14.92 -0.55 -3.05
CA PRO A 215 14.37 0.05 -4.26
C PRO A 215 13.91 -0.95 -5.34
N LYS A 216 14.54 -2.12 -5.43
CA LYS A 216 14.11 -3.19 -6.34
C LYS A 216 12.73 -3.75 -6.02
N ASP A 217 12.28 -3.64 -4.77
CA ASP A 217 11.01 -4.17 -4.29
C ASP A 217 9.89 -3.11 -4.26
N HIS A 218 10.17 -1.85 -4.63
CA HIS A 218 9.18 -0.77 -4.62
C HIS A 218 7.95 -1.08 -5.50
N ASN A 219 8.17 -1.65 -6.70
CA ASN A 219 7.06 -2.06 -7.55
C ASN A 219 6.20 -3.12 -6.86
N LEU A 220 6.84 -4.14 -6.30
CA LEU A 220 6.15 -5.22 -5.60
C LEU A 220 5.36 -4.69 -4.41
N PHE A 221 5.90 -3.74 -3.65
CA PHE A 221 5.20 -3.09 -2.53
C PHE A 221 3.93 -2.36 -3.00
N LEU A 222 4.03 -1.54 -4.06
CA LEU A 222 2.87 -0.87 -4.63
C LEU A 222 1.81 -1.84 -5.17
N VAL A 223 2.25 -2.91 -5.83
CA VAL A 223 1.34 -3.94 -6.38
C VAL A 223 0.57 -4.64 -5.26
N HIS A 224 1.21 -4.93 -4.10
CA HIS A 224 0.52 -5.45 -2.92
C HIS A 224 -0.62 -4.53 -2.47
N ALA A 225 -0.30 -3.28 -2.16
CA ALA A 225 -1.27 -2.31 -1.65
C ALA A 225 -2.43 -2.09 -2.63
N LEU A 226 -2.11 -1.87 -3.91
CA LEU A 226 -3.10 -1.59 -4.94
C LEU A 226 -3.96 -2.81 -5.29
N THR A 227 -3.40 -4.02 -5.22
CA THR A 227 -4.18 -5.27 -5.39
C THR A 227 -5.20 -5.42 -4.26
N GLN A 228 -4.81 -5.13 -3.02
CA GLN A 228 -5.76 -5.15 -1.89
C GLN A 228 -6.84 -4.07 -2.03
N ILE A 229 -6.50 -2.88 -2.51
CA ILE A 229 -7.49 -1.84 -2.83
C ILE A 229 -8.48 -2.36 -3.89
N GLY A 230 -8.00 -2.93 -4.99
CA GLY A 230 -8.84 -3.50 -6.04
C GLY A 230 -9.82 -4.55 -5.49
N ARG A 231 -9.31 -5.51 -4.70
CA ARG A 231 -10.12 -6.56 -4.08
C ARG A 231 -11.21 -6.01 -3.15
N ARG A 232 -10.89 -5.02 -2.31
CA ARG A 232 -11.83 -4.42 -1.34
C ARG A 232 -12.84 -3.47 -1.97
N THR A 233 -12.55 -2.92 -3.16
CA THR A 233 -13.44 -1.99 -3.87
C THR A 233 -14.22 -2.65 -5.00
N SER A 234 -13.99 -3.93 -5.27
CA SER A 234 -14.68 -4.69 -6.33
C SER A 234 -16.20 -4.70 -6.12
N GLY A 235 -16.95 -4.35 -7.16
CA GLY A 235 -18.40 -4.25 -7.12
C GLY A 235 -18.95 -3.06 -6.31
N SER A 236 -18.10 -2.24 -5.70
CA SER A 236 -18.53 -1.08 -4.94
C SER A 236 -18.81 0.12 -5.85
N SER A 237 -19.89 0.85 -5.56
CA SER A 237 -20.19 2.12 -6.23
C SER A 237 -19.43 3.28 -5.57
N ARG A 238 -19.28 4.37 -6.31
CA ARG A 238 -18.74 5.61 -5.73
C ARG A 238 -19.63 6.09 -4.59
N ARG A 239 -19.02 6.47 -3.46
CA ARG A 239 -19.76 7.03 -2.32
C ARG A 239 -20.42 8.35 -2.70
N GLN A 240 -21.71 8.47 -2.34
CA GLN A 240 -22.42 9.74 -2.50
C GLN A 240 -21.92 10.75 -1.46
N ARG A 241 -21.81 12.01 -1.88
CA ARG A 241 -21.54 13.13 -0.96
C ARG A 241 -22.83 13.50 -0.26
N PHE A 242 -22.78 13.59 1.06
CA PHE A 242 -23.90 14.15 1.82
C PHE A 242 -23.76 15.67 1.86
N PRO A 243 -24.84 16.42 1.50
CA PRO A 243 -24.80 17.88 1.59
C PRO A 243 -24.63 18.33 3.02
N PHE A 244 -23.88 19.40 3.21
CA PHE A 244 -23.73 20.03 4.51
C PHE A 244 -25.06 20.53 5.06
N PRO A 245 -25.23 20.63 6.38
CA PRO A 245 -26.34 21.34 6.96
C PRO A 245 -26.35 22.77 6.40
N ARG A 246 -27.49 23.20 5.87
CA ARG A 246 -27.64 24.56 5.27
C ARG A 246 -27.59 25.68 6.32
N ASN A 247 -27.49 25.33 7.58
CA ASN A 247 -27.53 26.29 8.67
C ASN A 247 -26.23 27.08 8.74
N LYS A 248 -26.31 28.39 8.59
CA LYS A 248 -25.18 29.31 8.65
C LYS A 248 -24.76 29.65 10.09
N GLU A 249 -25.48 29.14 11.10
CA GLU A 249 -25.14 29.42 12.51
C GLU A 249 -23.81 28.72 12.86
N GLU A 250 -22.90 29.49 13.39
CA GLU A 250 -21.62 28.98 13.89
C GLU A 250 -21.85 28.30 15.24
N HIS A 251 -21.64 27.00 15.29
CA HIS A 251 -21.58 26.29 16.57
C HIS A 251 -20.13 26.30 17.07
N ASP A 252 -19.96 26.42 18.37
CA ASP A 252 -18.63 26.31 18.99
C ASP A 252 -18.08 24.90 18.91
N LEU A 253 -16.75 24.78 18.99
CA LEU A 253 -16.04 23.49 18.85
C LEU A 253 -16.48 22.46 19.90
N LYS A 254 -16.78 22.92 21.15
CA LYS A 254 -17.24 22.04 22.23
C LYS A 254 -18.59 21.39 21.87
N THR A 255 -19.50 22.18 21.30
CA THR A 255 -20.78 21.66 20.81
C THR A 255 -20.61 20.69 19.64
N LEU A 256 -19.77 21.03 18.64
CA LEU A 256 -19.50 20.15 17.52
C LEU A 256 -18.85 18.83 17.98
N LYS A 257 -17.89 18.86 18.93
CA LYS A 257 -17.25 17.66 19.48
C LYS A 257 -18.26 16.77 20.22
N ARG A 258 -19.12 17.37 21.05
CA ARG A 258 -20.20 16.64 21.74
C ARG A 258 -21.15 15.97 20.74
N TRP A 259 -21.57 16.68 19.68
CA TRP A 259 -22.44 16.12 18.65
C TRP A 259 -21.76 15.01 17.85
N PHE A 260 -20.50 15.19 17.48
CA PHE A 260 -19.75 14.15 16.76
C PHE A 260 -19.72 12.85 17.57
N ARG A 261 -19.33 12.93 18.85
CA ARG A 261 -19.32 11.79 19.77
C ARG A 261 -20.71 11.16 19.92
N HIS A 262 -21.74 11.98 20.09
CA HIS A 262 -23.13 11.52 20.20
C HIS A 262 -23.59 10.75 18.96
N TYR A 263 -23.31 11.23 17.75
CA TYR A 263 -23.71 10.54 16.54
C TYR A 263 -22.85 9.30 16.25
N VAL A 264 -21.60 9.28 16.68
CA VAL A 264 -20.79 8.06 16.69
C VAL A 264 -21.37 7.03 17.66
N ASP A 265 -21.81 7.47 18.85
CA ASP A 265 -22.46 6.62 19.84
C ASP A 265 -23.77 6.01 19.29
N LEU A 266 -24.61 6.83 18.70
CA LEU A 266 -25.87 6.40 18.04
C LEU A 266 -25.64 5.57 16.74
N ARG A 267 -24.38 5.38 16.32
CA ARG A 267 -24.03 4.73 15.05
C ARG A 267 -24.64 5.44 13.83
N ASP A 268 -24.91 6.75 13.92
CA ASP A 268 -25.40 7.57 12.81
C ASP A 268 -24.23 8.08 11.97
N ARG A 269 -23.90 7.27 10.96
CA ARG A 269 -22.86 7.59 9.99
C ARG A 269 -23.06 8.94 9.29
N GLY A 270 -24.30 9.22 8.87
CA GLY A 270 -24.60 10.41 8.07
C GLY A 270 -24.37 11.71 8.85
N ALA A 271 -24.83 11.76 10.09
CA ALA A 271 -24.66 12.91 10.95
C ALA A 271 -23.19 13.12 11.38
N ALA A 272 -22.49 12.05 11.77
CA ALA A 272 -21.09 12.12 12.15
C ALA A 272 -20.21 12.56 10.95
N GLU A 273 -20.42 12.00 9.76
CA GLU A 273 -19.69 12.39 8.54
C GLU A 273 -19.86 13.88 8.21
N ARG A 274 -21.08 14.42 8.33
CA ARG A 274 -21.35 15.84 8.10
C ARG A 274 -20.57 16.74 9.04
N ILE A 275 -20.48 16.38 10.34
CA ILE A 275 -19.72 17.17 11.31
C ILE A 275 -18.24 17.16 10.96
N LEU A 276 -17.66 15.98 10.69
CA LEU A 276 -16.24 15.83 10.37
C LEU A 276 -15.85 16.68 9.14
N ILE A 277 -16.67 16.61 8.08
CA ILE A 277 -16.42 17.38 6.86
C ILE A 277 -16.64 18.89 7.11
N THR A 278 -17.61 19.27 7.97
CA THR A 278 -17.82 20.68 8.35
C THR A 278 -16.59 21.28 9.03
N LEU A 279 -15.87 20.50 9.86
CA LEU A 279 -14.62 20.96 10.48
C LEU A 279 -13.58 21.28 9.41
N HIS A 280 -13.40 20.38 8.43
CA HIS A 280 -12.47 20.60 7.34
C HIS A 280 -12.84 21.83 6.49
N ASP A 281 -14.11 21.96 6.09
CA ASP A 281 -14.58 23.06 5.25
C ASP A 281 -14.51 24.45 5.93
N ARG A 282 -14.57 24.47 7.25
CA ARG A 282 -14.39 25.68 8.04
C ARG A 282 -12.92 26.01 8.30
N GLY A 283 -11.99 25.20 7.78
CA GLY A 283 -10.55 25.42 7.91
C GLY A 283 -9.99 25.17 9.31
N TYR A 284 -10.65 24.35 10.12
CA TYR A 284 -10.06 23.91 11.38
C TYR A 284 -8.78 23.13 11.15
N SER A 285 -7.82 23.28 12.06
CA SER A 285 -6.50 22.63 11.94
C SER A 285 -6.61 21.10 12.02
N ARG A 286 -5.58 20.42 11.51
CA ARG A 286 -5.50 18.96 11.53
C ARG A 286 -5.55 18.40 12.96
N GLU A 287 -4.97 19.11 13.92
CA GLU A 287 -4.94 18.72 15.34
C GLU A 287 -6.35 18.74 15.93
N ILE A 288 -7.17 19.73 15.57
CA ILE A 288 -8.57 19.81 16.00
C ILE A 288 -9.39 18.68 15.39
N ILE A 289 -9.23 18.42 14.08
CA ILE A 289 -9.93 17.31 13.41
C ILE A 289 -9.47 15.96 14.01
N ALA A 290 -8.19 15.81 14.30
CA ALA A 290 -7.62 14.62 14.91
C ALA A 290 -8.15 14.38 16.33
N ASP A 291 -8.27 15.44 17.16
CA ASP A 291 -8.85 15.35 18.49
C ASP A 291 -10.30 14.81 18.46
N PHE A 292 -11.11 15.25 17.49
CA PHE A 292 -12.47 14.71 17.32
C PHE A 292 -12.45 13.20 17.00
N VAL A 293 -11.62 12.80 16.03
CA VAL A 293 -11.57 11.43 15.55
C VAL A 293 -10.97 10.48 16.61
N PHE A 294 -9.84 10.86 17.21
CA PHE A 294 -9.18 10.04 18.23
C PHE A 294 -9.98 9.93 19.51
N THR A 295 -10.65 11.02 19.94
CA THR A 295 -11.60 10.97 21.05
C THR A 295 -12.69 9.93 20.78
N ALA A 296 -13.34 9.98 19.61
CA ALA A 296 -14.40 9.04 19.26
C ALA A 296 -13.90 7.60 19.11
N ALA A 297 -12.66 7.40 18.63
CA ALA A 297 -12.04 6.08 18.51
C ALA A 297 -11.72 5.44 19.87
N THR A 298 -11.60 6.26 20.93
CA THR A 298 -11.27 5.82 22.30
C THR A 298 -12.41 5.99 23.30
N ASP A 299 -13.58 6.49 22.88
CA ASP A 299 -14.79 6.55 23.71
C ASP A 299 -15.32 5.15 24.05
N PHE A 300 -15.13 4.19 23.16
CA PHE A 300 -15.54 2.79 23.28
C PHE A 300 -14.31 1.89 23.39
N TYR A 301 -14.49 0.73 24.08
CA TYR A 301 -13.37 -0.12 24.45
C TYR A 301 -12.81 -0.86 23.25
N PHE A 302 -11.55 -0.58 22.93
CA PHE A 302 -10.73 -1.24 21.92
C PHE A 302 -11.48 -1.50 20.59
N THR A 303 -12.18 -0.49 20.10
CA THR A 303 -13.12 -0.56 18.98
C THR A 303 -12.54 -1.24 17.75
N GLY A 304 -13.21 -2.32 17.30
CA GLY A 304 -12.80 -3.10 16.14
C GLY A 304 -11.43 -3.74 16.27
N ASP A 305 -11.13 -4.31 17.44
CA ASP A 305 -9.83 -4.90 17.76
C ASP A 305 -8.67 -3.89 17.63
N GLY A 306 -8.95 -2.62 17.94
CA GLY A 306 -7.99 -1.52 17.83
C GLY A 306 -7.94 -0.83 16.48
N HIS A 307 -8.54 -1.41 15.44
CA HIS A 307 -8.46 -0.85 14.07
C HIS A 307 -9.11 0.52 13.91
N ALA A 308 -10.08 0.90 14.74
CA ALA A 308 -10.68 2.24 14.66
C ALA A 308 -9.63 3.33 14.90
N LEU A 309 -8.74 3.14 15.86
CA LEU A 309 -7.66 4.08 16.15
C LEU A 309 -6.50 3.96 15.14
N ASP A 310 -6.12 2.73 14.80
CA ASP A 310 -5.04 2.46 13.84
C ASP A 310 -5.37 3.04 12.45
N PHE A 311 -6.56 2.78 11.93
CA PHE A 311 -6.98 3.34 10.64
C PHE A 311 -7.18 4.86 10.69
N ALA A 312 -7.61 5.42 11.84
CA ALA A 312 -7.63 6.86 12.02
C ALA A 312 -6.22 7.46 11.92
N ASN A 313 -5.23 6.83 12.55
CA ASN A 313 -3.83 7.26 12.42
C ASN A 313 -3.35 7.16 10.96
N LYS A 314 -3.59 6.03 10.27
CA LYS A 314 -3.23 5.86 8.85
C LYS A 314 -3.93 6.88 7.94
N MET A 315 -5.16 7.26 8.28
CA MET A 315 -5.87 8.31 7.55
C MET A 315 -5.16 9.66 7.65
N PHE A 316 -4.72 10.07 8.86
CA PHE A 316 -3.98 11.33 9.02
C PHE A 316 -2.61 11.28 8.35
N GLU A 317 -1.90 10.17 8.41
CA GLU A 317 -0.65 9.98 7.68
C GLU A 317 -0.86 10.06 6.16
N GLY A 318 -1.92 9.44 5.64
CA GLY A 318 -2.29 9.53 4.23
C GLY A 318 -2.67 10.95 3.81
N LEU A 319 -3.39 11.69 4.65
CA LEU A 319 -3.72 13.11 4.43
C LEU A 319 -2.46 13.98 4.37
N ASP A 320 -1.52 13.78 5.30
CA ASP A 320 -0.25 14.49 5.32
C ASP A 320 0.58 14.17 4.07
N TYR A 321 0.58 12.92 3.64
CA TYR A 321 1.30 12.49 2.43
C TYR A 321 0.80 13.20 1.16
N VAL A 322 -0.52 13.42 1.05
CA VAL A 322 -1.12 14.15 -0.09
C VAL A 322 -1.29 15.66 0.18
N ASN A 323 -0.66 16.20 1.23
CA ASN A 323 -0.77 17.61 1.63
C ASN A 323 -2.24 18.07 1.79
N TRP A 324 -3.11 17.20 2.30
CA TRP A 324 -4.56 17.43 2.49
C TRP A 324 -5.34 17.71 1.21
N GLU A 325 -4.74 17.49 0.04
CA GLU A 325 -5.47 17.54 -1.22
C GLU A 325 -6.55 16.44 -1.25
N GLY A 326 -7.77 16.79 -1.65
CA GLY A 326 -8.89 15.83 -1.67
C GLY A 326 -9.28 15.28 -0.29
N ALA A 327 -9.02 16.02 0.79
CA ALA A 327 -9.29 15.60 2.17
C ALA A 327 -10.73 15.13 2.42
N HIS A 328 -11.71 15.73 1.73
CA HIS A 328 -13.10 15.27 1.78
C HIS A 328 -13.28 13.77 1.52
N GLU A 329 -12.55 13.25 0.53
CA GLU A 329 -12.67 11.87 0.12
C GLU A 329 -11.92 10.93 1.09
N ILE A 330 -10.82 11.41 1.64
CA ILE A 330 -9.94 10.64 2.53
C ILE A 330 -10.50 10.58 3.97
N LEU A 331 -11.09 11.67 4.47
CA LEU A 331 -11.65 11.74 5.83
C LEU A 331 -12.92 10.88 6.02
N ARG A 332 -13.79 10.84 5.02
CA ARG A 332 -15.13 10.26 5.15
C ARG A 332 -15.17 8.77 5.53
N PRO A 333 -14.32 7.89 4.98
CA PRO A 333 -14.36 6.47 5.30
C PRO A 333 -14.17 6.15 6.78
N ILE A 334 -13.37 6.92 7.51
CA ILE A 334 -13.07 6.63 8.92
C ILE A 334 -14.33 6.64 9.81
N VAL A 335 -15.33 7.43 9.45
CA VAL A 335 -16.58 7.48 10.19
C VAL A 335 -17.26 6.11 10.24
N ILE A 336 -17.11 5.29 9.18
CA ILE A 336 -17.67 3.93 9.17
C ILE A 336 -16.97 3.07 10.21
N ASP A 337 -15.64 3.17 10.31
CA ASP A 337 -14.88 2.41 11.30
C ASP A 337 -15.27 2.80 12.73
N LEU A 338 -15.54 4.08 12.98
CA LEU A 338 -15.99 4.57 14.29
C LEU A 338 -17.41 4.08 14.66
N VAL A 339 -18.33 3.99 13.69
CA VAL A 339 -19.75 3.71 13.98
C VAL A 339 -20.13 2.24 13.82
N SER A 340 -19.44 1.47 12.98
CA SER A 340 -19.88 0.12 12.57
C SER A 340 -19.08 -1.01 13.21
N ARG A 341 -17.93 -0.72 13.79
CA ARG A 341 -17.06 -1.73 14.39
C ARG A 341 -17.61 -2.25 15.71
N THR A 342 -17.16 -3.45 16.09
CA THR A 342 -17.43 -4.04 17.40
C THR A 342 -16.84 -3.17 18.51
N ARG A 343 -17.62 -2.94 19.56
CA ARG A 343 -17.19 -2.29 20.81
C ARG A 343 -17.04 -3.39 21.86
N HIS A 344 -15.88 -3.51 22.46
CA HIS A 344 -15.59 -4.65 23.31
C HIS A 344 -16.36 -4.64 24.64
N GLU A 345 -16.81 -3.48 25.13
CA GLU A 345 -17.73 -3.39 26.27
C GLU A 345 -19.10 -4.04 25.99
N GLU A 346 -19.45 -4.22 24.72
CA GLU A 346 -20.67 -4.94 24.32
C GLU A 346 -20.44 -6.48 24.30
N THR A 347 -19.23 -6.95 24.62
CA THR A 347 -18.84 -8.36 24.59
C THR A 347 -18.60 -8.91 25.99
N SER A 348 -18.86 -10.19 26.20
CA SER A 348 -18.59 -10.83 27.49
C SER A 348 -17.09 -10.89 27.86
N ARG A 349 -16.20 -10.83 26.88
CA ARG A 349 -14.73 -10.89 27.10
C ARG A 349 -14.22 -9.73 27.97
N TRP A 350 -14.85 -8.56 27.90
CA TRP A 350 -14.45 -7.35 28.60
C TRP A 350 -15.27 -7.04 29.86
N ALA A 351 -16.26 -7.89 30.19
CA ALA A 351 -17.18 -7.63 31.29
C ALA A 351 -16.50 -7.33 32.63
N ASP A 352 -15.41 -8.03 32.94
CA ASP A 352 -14.68 -7.87 34.19
C ASP A 352 -13.89 -6.55 34.26
N SER A 353 -13.49 -6.00 33.11
CA SER A 353 -12.72 -4.75 33.05
C SER A 353 -13.60 -3.50 33.12
N ILE A 354 -14.89 -3.58 32.78
CA ILE A 354 -15.79 -2.42 32.72
C ILE A 354 -15.80 -1.63 34.03
N PRO A 355 -16.06 -2.24 35.23
CA PRO A 355 -16.15 -1.47 36.47
C PRO A 355 -14.83 -0.78 36.82
N VAL A 356 -13.69 -1.41 36.55
CA VAL A 356 -12.36 -0.86 36.82
C VAL A 356 -12.06 0.33 35.90
N LEU A 357 -12.40 0.18 34.61
CA LEU A 357 -12.15 1.26 33.65
C LEU A 357 -13.09 2.44 33.85
N GLU A 358 -14.38 2.22 34.18
CA GLU A 358 -15.33 3.28 34.50
C GLU A 358 -14.89 4.09 35.72
N ASP A 359 -14.39 3.41 36.75
CA ASP A 359 -13.85 4.07 37.94
C ASP A 359 -12.65 4.98 37.59
N ILE A 360 -11.70 4.50 36.82
CA ILE A 360 -10.55 5.30 36.35
C ILE A 360 -11.01 6.46 35.47
N PHE A 361 -11.92 6.21 34.53
CA PHE A 361 -12.41 7.24 33.61
C PHE A 361 -13.20 8.33 34.32
N SER A 362 -13.80 8.04 35.47
CA SER A 362 -14.42 9.06 36.31
C SER A 362 -13.41 10.09 36.86
N ARG A 363 -12.13 9.75 36.91
CA ARG A 363 -11.03 10.57 37.43
C ARG A 363 -10.12 11.16 36.34
N LEU A 364 -10.42 10.97 35.06
CA LEU A 364 -9.55 11.41 33.95
C LEU A 364 -9.21 12.90 34.00
N ASP A 365 -10.13 13.76 34.41
CA ASP A 365 -9.86 15.20 34.57
C ASP A 365 -8.74 15.46 35.57
N LYS A 366 -8.79 14.81 36.72
CA LYS A 366 -7.76 14.90 37.75
C LYS A 366 -6.43 14.30 37.31
N ILE A 367 -6.48 13.14 36.65
CA ILE A 367 -5.27 12.48 36.13
C ILE A 367 -4.58 13.40 35.11
N TRP A 368 -5.35 14.01 34.22
CA TRP A 368 -4.83 14.94 33.24
C TRP A 368 -4.19 16.18 33.86
N GLU A 369 -4.88 16.82 34.82
CA GLU A 369 -4.36 17.99 35.55
C GLU A 369 -3.03 17.68 36.27
N LEU A 370 -2.94 16.54 36.93
CA LEU A 370 -1.71 16.09 37.60
C LEU A 370 -0.60 15.77 36.60
N ASN A 371 -0.94 15.13 35.49
CA ASN A 371 0.02 14.82 34.43
C ASN A 371 0.63 16.09 33.83
N GLN A 372 -0.18 17.13 33.59
CA GLN A 372 0.32 18.40 33.04
C GLN A 372 1.09 19.25 34.08
N SER A 373 0.88 19.01 35.38
CA SER A 373 1.49 19.78 36.47
C SER A 373 2.81 19.16 36.97
N ASN A 374 3.01 17.87 36.75
CA ASN A 374 4.16 17.10 37.21
C ASN A 374 5.06 16.71 36.03
N GLN A 375 6.25 16.23 36.32
CA GLN A 375 7.18 15.69 35.33
C GLN A 375 7.97 14.53 35.94
N ALA A 376 7.93 13.38 35.28
CA ALA A 376 8.69 12.20 35.62
C ALA A 376 9.19 11.47 34.36
N SER A 377 10.28 10.73 34.49
CA SER A 377 10.77 9.84 33.46
C SER A 377 10.27 8.42 33.69
N LEU A 378 10.25 7.59 32.65
CA LEU A 378 9.88 6.19 32.69
C LEU A 378 11.04 5.34 32.19
N ASP A 379 11.37 4.27 32.91
CA ASP A 379 12.14 3.17 32.36
C ASP A 379 11.21 2.31 31.50
N ILE A 380 11.39 2.41 30.18
CA ILE A 380 10.56 1.75 29.18
C ILE A 380 10.61 0.24 29.34
N SER A 381 11.82 -0.29 29.54
CA SER A 381 12.04 -1.74 29.62
C SER A 381 11.46 -2.34 30.89
N GLU A 382 11.61 -1.67 32.02
CA GLU A 382 11.06 -2.10 33.31
C GLU A 382 9.52 -2.05 33.26
N PHE A 383 8.95 -0.94 32.81
CA PHE A 383 7.50 -0.78 32.76
C PHE A 383 6.83 -1.72 31.74
N ALA A 384 7.50 -2.06 30.65
CA ALA A 384 7.02 -3.08 29.73
C ALA A 384 6.90 -4.46 30.40
N GLN A 385 7.79 -4.81 31.33
CA GLN A 385 7.64 -6.06 32.10
C GLN A 385 6.42 -6.01 33.04
N THR A 386 6.14 -4.88 33.68
CA THR A 386 4.89 -4.66 34.42
C THR A 386 3.66 -4.91 33.54
N MET A 387 3.65 -4.36 32.31
CA MET A 387 2.53 -4.52 31.36
C MET A 387 2.33 -5.98 30.89
N LEU A 388 3.32 -6.85 31.06
CA LEU A 388 3.23 -8.28 30.76
C LEU A 388 2.68 -9.13 31.90
N GLY A 389 2.22 -8.50 32.98
CA GLY A 389 1.64 -9.15 34.16
C GLY A 389 0.40 -9.99 33.86
N ASP A 390 -0.02 -10.78 34.86
CA ASP A 390 -1.11 -11.76 34.71
C ASP A 390 -2.52 -11.17 34.90
N SER A 391 -2.62 -10.00 35.53
CA SER A 391 -3.89 -9.29 35.81
C SER A 391 -3.82 -7.85 35.34
N PHE A 392 -4.92 -7.33 34.80
CA PHE A 392 -4.97 -5.96 34.29
C PHE A 392 -5.17 -4.91 35.41
N GLU A 393 -5.77 -5.27 36.56
CA GLU A 393 -6.10 -4.31 37.62
C GLU A 393 -4.83 -3.62 38.19
N PRO A 394 -3.75 -4.32 38.58
CA PRO A 394 -2.53 -3.67 39.04
C PRO A 394 -1.86 -2.86 37.91
N ILE A 395 -1.94 -3.32 36.66
CA ILE A 395 -1.33 -2.63 35.51
C ILE A 395 -2.02 -1.30 35.26
N VAL A 396 -3.36 -1.26 35.23
CA VAL A 396 -4.11 -0.01 35.01
C VAL A 396 -3.93 0.95 36.18
N ALA A 397 -3.83 0.46 37.43
CA ALA A 397 -3.52 1.28 38.60
C ALA A 397 -2.12 1.91 38.51
N GLU A 398 -1.14 1.16 38.03
CA GLU A 398 0.22 1.68 37.86
C GLU A 398 0.30 2.68 36.70
N ILE A 399 -0.44 2.48 35.60
CA ILE A 399 -0.57 3.50 34.54
C ILE A 399 -1.15 4.79 35.11
N GLU A 400 -2.23 4.73 35.90
CA GLU A 400 -2.80 5.90 36.58
C GLU A 400 -1.76 6.60 37.46
N GLU A 401 -1.03 5.86 38.27
CA GLU A 401 0.04 6.39 39.13
C GLU A 401 1.12 7.11 38.32
N LYS A 402 1.66 6.47 37.27
CA LYS A 402 2.69 7.05 36.40
C LYS A 402 2.19 8.32 35.71
N LEU A 403 0.95 8.33 35.22
CA LEU A 403 0.35 9.51 34.65
C LEU A 403 0.24 10.65 35.69
N CYS A 404 -0.22 10.35 36.90
CA CYS A 404 -0.30 11.35 37.99
C CYS A 404 1.08 11.87 38.41
N GLN A 405 2.14 11.08 38.28
CA GLN A 405 3.53 11.49 38.51
C GLN A 405 4.08 12.39 37.40
N GLY A 406 3.39 12.54 36.28
CA GLY A 406 3.80 13.35 35.13
C GLY A 406 4.64 12.60 34.09
N VAL A 407 4.57 11.28 34.07
CA VAL A 407 5.13 10.47 32.98
C VAL A 407 4.38 10.79 31.68
N SER A 408 5.12 11.00 30.61
CA SER A 408 4.53 11.28 29.31
C SER A 408 3.66 10.10 28.83
N PRO A 409 2.42 10.36 28.36
CA PRO A 409 1.61 9.32 27.72
C PRO A 409 2.33 8.61 26.56
N THR A 410 3.21 9.31 25.84
CA THR A 410 4.00 8.73 24.75
C THR A 410 5.04 7.70 25.23
N ASP A 411 5.61 7.90 26.43
CA ASP A 411 6.53 6.91 27.01
C ASP A 411 5.79 5.65 27.46
N ILE A 412 4.56 5.80 27.99
CA ILE A 412 3.69 4.66 28.30
C ILE A 412 3.33 3.90 27.01
N CYS A 413 3.04 4.60 25.91
CA CYS A 413 2.81 3.97 24.60
C CYS A 413 4.05 3.22 24.11
N ARG A 414 5.26 3.76 24.29
CA ARG A 414 6.51 3.07 23.93
C ARG A 414 6.69 1.79 24.75
N ALA A 415 6.46 1.83 26.06
CA ALA A 415 6.51 0.65 26.90
C ALA A 415 5.46 -0.40 26.48
N MET A 416 4.24 0.02 26.15
CA MET A 416 3.19 -0.85 25.63
C MET A 416 3.60 -1.49 24.29
N THR A 417 4.20 -0.71 23.40
CA THR A 417 4.67 -1.21 22.10
C THR A 417 5.79 -2.22 22.30
N TYR A 418 6.72 -1.95 23.22
CA TYR A 418 7.80 -2.89 23.56
C TYR A 418 7.27 -4.17 24.24
N ALA A 419 6.31 -4.07 25.15
CA ALA A 419 5.62 -5.23 25.73
C ALA A 419 4.91 -6.06 24.66
N SER A 420 4.27 -5.40 23.66
CA SER A 420 3.64 -6.08 22.52
C SER A 420 4.67 -6.80 21.63
N ALA A 421 5.84 -6.21 21.41
CA ALA A 421 6.94 -6.87 20.72
C ALA A 421 7.41 -8.13 21.46
N ILE A 422 7.60 -8.07 22.80
CA ILE A 422 7.94 -9.23 23.63
C ILE A 422 6.84 -10.30 23.54
N ARG A 423 5.56 -9.91 23.58
CA ARG A 423 4.40 -10.82 23.41
C ARG A 423 4.49 -11.54 22.06
N THR A 424 4.83 -10.83 20.98
CA THR A 424 5.01 -11.38 19.64
C THR A 424 6.18 -12.36 19.57
N VAL A 425 7.35 -12.01 20.09
CA VAL A 425 8.53 -12.92 20.12
C VAL A 425 8.26 -14.17 20.96
N ARG A 426 7.43 -14.07 21.97
CA ARG A 426 7.04 -15.20 22.82
C ARG A 426 5.83 -15.99 22.34
N PHE A 427 5.23 -15.60 21.22
CA PHE A 427 4.10 -16.32 20.63
C PHE A 427 4.56 -17.69 20.11
N HIS A 428 3.88 -18.76 20.54
CA HIS A 428 4.31 -20.12 20.21
C HIS A 428 3.68 -20.58 18.88
N LEU A 429 4.52 -21.14 18.00
CA LEU A 429 4.09 -21.59 16.65
C LEU A 429 3.01 -22.69 16.64
N LYS A 430 2.79 -23.37 17.75
CA LYS A 430 1.69 -24.33 17.90
C LYS A 430 0.32 -23.67 18.10
N ASN A 431 0.29 -22.37 18.36
CA ASN A 431 -0.95 -21.61 18.36
C ASN A 431 -1.31 -21.31 16.91
N GLU A 432 -2.23 -22.06 16.35
CA GLU A 432 -2.63 -21.97 14.92
C GLU A 432 -3.50 -20.75 14.61
N GLY A 433 -4.00 -20.05 15.63
CA GLY A 433 -4.84 -18.88 15.52
C GLY A 433 -4.25 -17.64 16.18
N ASP A 434 -4.97 -16.52 16.07
CA ASP A 434 -4.79 -15.28 16.84
C ASP A 434 -3.46 -14.52 16.61
N TRP A 435 -2.73 -14.80 15.53
CA TRP A 435 -1.62 -13.97 15.07
C TRP A 435 -2.06 -12.52 14.85
N HIS A 436 -3.32 -12.31 14.46
CA HIS A 436 -3.89 -10.98 14.30
C HIS A 436 -3.95 -10.22 15.62
N ASP A 437 -4.27 -10.87 16.73
CA ASP A 437 -4.40 -10.22 18.03
C ASP A 437 -3.09 -9.60 18.51
N VAL A 438 -1.93 -10.28 18.33
CA VAL A 438 -0.63 -9.69 18.69
C VAL A 438 -0.23 -8.56 17.74
N ALA A 439 -0.62 -8.63 16.46
CA ALA A 439 -0.42 -7.54 15.53
C ALA A 439 -1.31 -6.34 15.88
N ASN A 440 -2.56 -6.58 16.26
CA ASN A 440 -3.54 -5.55 16.62
C ASN A 440 -3.07 -4.71 17.80
N ILE A 441 -2.60 -5.34 18.89
CA ILE A 441 -2.08 -4.57 20.03
C ILE A 441 -0.80 -3.83 19.69
N TYR A 442 0.05 -4.41 18.83
CA TYR A 442 1.29 -3.78 18.42
C TYR A 442 1.06 -2.53 17.59
N SER A 443 0.17 -2.60 16.59
CA SER A 443 -0.22 -1.44 15.78
C SER A 443 -1.03 -0.42 16.57
N TYR A 444 -1.91 -0.87 17.48
CA TYR A 444 -2.68 0.01 18.35
C TYR A 444 -1.78 0.86 19.28
N ALA A 445 -0.80 0.24 19.94
CA ALA A 445 0.14 0.94 20.82
C ALA A 445 0.96 2.00 20.04
N HIS A 446 1.40 1.66 18.83
CA HIS A 446 2.04 2.61 17.93
C HIS A 446 1.09 3.74 17.52
N SER A 447 -0.15 3.43 17.22
CA SER A 447 -1.15 4.43 16.81
C SER A 447 -1.50 5.38 17.95
N LEU A 448 -1.55 4.91 19.20
CA LEU A 448 -1.65 5.77 20.38
C LEU A 448 -0.44 6.71 20.50
N TYR A 449 0.76 6.19 20.33
CA TYR A 449 1.99 7.00 20.32
C TYR A 449 1.89 8.15 19.30
N ARG A 450 1.47 7.83 18.08
CA ARG A 450 1.28 8.83 17.00
C ARG A 450 0.16 9.81 17.31
N ALA A 451 -0.96 9.32 17.86
CA ALA A 451 -2.13 10.15 18.22
C ALA A 451 -1.79 11.16 19.32
N PHE A 452 -1.02 10.76 20.34
CA PHE A 452 -0.57 11.71 21.38
C PHE A 452 0.41 12.75 20.86
N HIS A 453 1.20 12.44 19.82
CA HIS A 453 2.03 13.45 19.16
C HIS A 453 1.22 14.42 18.30
N LEU A 454 0.11 13.97 17.71
CA LEU A 454 -0.70 14.79 16.82
C LEU A 454 -1.73 15.63 17.59
N ALA A 455 -2.47 15.03 18.52
CA ALA A 455 -3.57 15.69 19.22
C ALA A 455 -3.72 15.15 20.66
N PRO A 456 -2.81 15.51 21.58
CA PRO A 456 -2.88 15.04 22.96
C PRO A 456 -4.15 15.56 23.64
N SER A 457 -4.90 14.66 24.27
CA SER A 457 -6.12 15.02 25.02
C SER A 457 -6.33 14.06 26.20
N LYS A 458 -7.11 14.52 27.19
CA LYS A 458 -7.49 13.66 28.32
C LYS A 458 -8.32 12.46 27.88
N GLU A 459 -9.18 12.65 26.88
CA GLU A 459 -10.01 11.59 26.34
C GLU A 459 -9.16 10.48 25.68
N LEU A 460 -8.08 10.85 25.02
CA LEU A 460 -7.17 9.90 24.39
C LEU A 460 -6.46 9.01 25.41
N MET A 461 -6.31 9.45 26.67
CA MET A 461 -5.73 8.61 27.75
C MET A 461 -6.50 7.31 27.98
N ARG A 462 -7.82 7.25 27.66
CA ARG A 462 -8.58 5.99 27.72
C ARG A 462 -7.93 4.88 26.93
N GLY A 463 -7.34 5.23 25.78
CA GLY A 463 -6.64 4.28 24.93
C GLY A 463 -5.49 3.54 25.60
N LEU A 464 -4.78 4.17 26.54
CA LEU A 464 -3.71 3.53 27.31
C LEU A 464 -4.25 2.37 28.17
N PHE A 465 -5.38 2.60 28.81
CA PHE A 465 -6.04 1.60 29.65
C PHE A 465 -6.66 0.48 28.83
N HIS A 466 -7.29 0.81 27.68
CA HIS A 466 -7.79 -0.19 26.75
C HIS A 466 -6.68 -1.10 26.25
N GLY A 467 -5.53 -0.54 25.84
CA GLY A 467 -4.39 -1.29 25.37
C GLY A 467 -3.81 -2.22 26.44
N ALA A 468 -3.72 -1.75 27.70
CA ALA A 468 -3.23 -2.53 28.83
C ALA A 468 -4.13 -3.74 29.13
N VAL A 469 -5.45 -3.53 29.13
CA VAL A 469 -6.43 -4.62 29.32
C VAL A 469 -6.30 -5.65 28.20
N PHE A 470 -6.25 -5.20 26.94
CA PHE A 470 -6.14 -6.13 25.81
C PHE A 470 -4.82 -6.90 25.84
N LEU A 471 -3.70 -6.23 26.12
CA LEU A 471 -2.38 -6.86 26.25
C LEU A 471 -2.38 -7.96 27.31
N THR A 472 -3.07 -7.75 28.43
CA THR A 472 -3.22 -8.74 29.50
C THR A 472 -4.08 -9.92 29.02
N TYR A 473 -5.17 -9.67 28.31
CA TYR A 473 -6.02 -10.74 27.75
C TYR A 473 -5.27 -11.63 26.76
N LEU A 474 -4.19 -11.16 26.16
CA LEU A 474 -3.36 -11.95 25.24
C LEU A 474 -2.32 -12.84 25.94
N ARG A 475 -2.22 -12.83 27.30
CA ARG A 475 -1.19 -13.60 28.02
C ARG A 475 -1.22 -15.09 27.68
N TRP A 476 -2.39 -15.65 27.41
CA TRP A 476 -2.56 -17.05 27.07
C TRP A 476 -1.88 -17.46 25.76
N LEU A 477 -1.65 -16.53 24.83
CA LEU A 477 -0.91 -16.77 23.59
C LEU A 477 0.56 -17.12 23.84
N ASN A 478 1.05 -16.81 25.04
CA ASN A 478 2.38 -17.18 25.49
C ASN A 478 2.37 -18.39 26.47
N MET A 479 1.36 -19.24 26.40
CA MET A 479 1.22 -20.44 27.23
C MET A 479 1.04 -21.70 26.36
N PRO A 480 2.14 -22.44 26.05
CA PRO A 480 3.53 -22.20 26.45
C PRO A 480 4.16 -21.02 25.70
N ALA A 481 5.08 -20.32 26.37
CA ALA A 481 5.82 -19.24 25.72
C ALA A 481 6.92 -19.80 24.82
N ALA A 482 7.10 -19.19 23.65
CA ALA A 482 8.30 -19.42 22.85
C ALA A 482 9.53 -18.84 23.56
N ARG A 483 10.70 -19.40 23.26
CA ARG A 483 11.96 -18.91 23.80
C ARG A 483 12.47 -17.72 23.00
N ILE A 484 12.92 -16.70 23.69
CA ILE A 484 13.67 -15.60 23.07
C ILE A 484 15.13 -16.07 22.95
N PRO A 485 15.77 -15.95 21.76
CA PRO A 485 17.19 -16.30 21.63
C PRO A 485 18.05 -15.52 22.62
N LYS A 486 19.01 -16.17 23.26
CA LYS A 486 19.99 -15.49 24.12
C LYS A 486 20.98 -14.69 23.26
N LEU A 487 21.52 -13.60 23.80
CA LEU A 487 22.49 -12.76 23.09
C LEU A 487 23.70 -13.56 22.55
N GLU A 488 24.26 -14.43 23.39
CA GLU A 488 25.42 -15.28 23.06
C GLU A 488 25.08 -16.48 22.15
N GLN A 489 23.78 -16.73 21.90
CA GLN A 489 23.36 -17.88 21.11
C GLN A 489 23.76 -17.68 19.64
N ARG A 490 24.35 -18.73 19.05
CA ARG A 490 24.81 -18.75 17.66
C ARG A 490 24.30 -20.02 17.00
N LEU A 491 24.21 -19.95 15.67
CA LEU A 491 24.00 -21.13 14.83
C LEU A 491 25.31 -21.97 14.82
N ASP A 492 25.17 -23.27 14.55
CA ASP A 492 26.33 -24.15 14.36
C ASP A 492 27.05 -23.88 13.00
N GLU A 493 26.48 -22.99 12.18
CA GLU A 493 27.02 -22.56 10.91
C GLU A 493 27.93 -21.34 11.06
N THR A 494 28.98 -21.25 10.24
CA THR A 494 29.86 -20.07 10.16
C THR A 494 29.60 -19.32 8.86
N PHE A 495 29.62 -17.99 8.90
CA PHE A 495 29.36 -17.16 7.74
C PHE A 495 30.60 -16.33 7.37
N ASP A 496 30.98 -16.34 6.09
CA ASP A 496 32.14 -15.58 5.59
C ASP A 496 31.79 -14.10 5.39
N SER A 497 30.51 -13.75 5.35
CA SER A 497 30.03 -12.38 5.12
C SER A 497 28.60 -12.15 5.60
N ALA A 498 28.29 -10.89 5.93
CA ALA A 498 26.94 -10.44 6.24
C ALA A 498 25.91 -10.79 5.14
N LYS A 499 26.33 -10.76 3.87
CA LYS A 499 25.48 -11.15 2.74
C LYS A 499 25.03 -12.60 2.85
N LYS A 500 25.95 -13.53 3.14
CA LYS A 500 25.60 -14.95 3.32
C LYS A 500 24.64 -15.18 4.47
N MET A 501 24.74 -14.38 5.54
CA MET A 501 23.76 -14.41 6.64
C MET A 501 22.37 -13.99 6.14
N LEU A 502 22.28 -12.92 5.35
CA LEU A 502 21.01 -12.46 4.79
C LEU A 502 20.41 -13.46 3.78
N ASP A 503 21.23 -14.08 2.94
CA ASP A 503 20.80 -15.14 2.02
C ASP A 503 20.25 -16.34 2.84
N ARG A 504 20.95 -16.73 3.92
CA ARG A 504 20.51 -17.80 4.82
C ARG A 504 19.21 -17.47 5.57
N LEU A 505 19.02 -16.20 5.93
CA LEU A 505 17.76 -15.74 6.55
C LEU A 505 16.56 -15.98 5.61
N GLN A 506 16.73 -15.73 4.31
CA GLN A 506 15.70 -16.01 3.31
C GLN A 506 15.38 -17.50 3.20
N GLU A 507 16.42 -18.36 3.24
CA GLU A 507 16.23 -19.82 3.25
C GLU A 507 15.49 -20.29 4.51
N PHE A 508 15.82 -19.74 5.69
CA PHE A 508 15.07 -20.04 6.91
C PHE A 508 13.60 -19.67 6.82
N ALA A 509 13.29 -18.54 6.19
CA ALA A 509 11.91 -18.15 5.94
C ALA A 509 11.20 -19.11 4.98
N ASP A 510 11.87 -19.54 3.88
CA ASP A 510 11.32 -20.50 2.92
C ASP A 510 10.94 -21.85 3.57
N PHE A 511 11.66 -22.24 4.60
CA PHE A 511 11.42 -23.49 5.35
C PHE A 511 10.72 -23.27 6.70
N GLN A 512 10.24 -22.06 6.99
CA GLN A 512 9.60 -21.68 8.27
C GLN A 512 10.43 -22.06 9.51
N LYS A 513 11.76 -21.97 9.41
CA LYS A 513 12.69 -22.16 10.51
C LYS A 513 12.80 -20.91 11.36
N VAL A 514 11.71 -20.59 12.05
CA VAL A 514 11.51 -19.30 12.74
C VAL A 514 12.54 -19.08 13.83
N PHE A 515 12.83 -20.09 14.66
CA PHE A 515 13.77 -19.92 15.75
C PHE A 515 15.21 -19.75 15.27
N GLU A 516 15.60 -20.47 14.21
CA GLU A 516 16.90 -20.31 13.55
C GLU A 516 17.03 -18.93 12.90
N ALA A 517 15.96 -18.43 12.29
CA ALA A 517 15.91 -17.06 11.75
C ALA A 517 16.11 -16.00 12.86
N GLU A 518 15.47 -16.18 14.02
CA GLU A 518 15.64 -15.29 15.17
C GLU A 518 17.08 -15.31 15.70
N ILE A 519 17.71 -16.49 15.81
CA ILE A 519 19.12 -16.61 16.22
C ILE A 519 20.02 -15.88 15.23
N LEU A 520 19.79 -16.06 13.93
CA LEU A 520 20.59 -15.44 12.89
C LEU A 520 20.47 -13.91 12.89
N VAL A 521 19.25 -13.38 13.04
CA VAL A 521 19.01 -11.93 13.16
C VAL A 521 19.67 -11.37 14.42
N ASN A 522 19.58 -12.09 15.55
CA ASN A 522 20.26 -11.73 16.78
C ASN A 522 21.79 -11.67 16.58
N GLN A 523 22.37 -12.70 15.95
CA GLN A 523 23.79 -12.75 15.64
C GLN A 523 24.22 -11.61 14.70
N TYR A 524 23.46 -11.34 13.64
CA TYR A 524 23.69 -10.26 12.68
C TYR A 524 23.71 -8.88 13.36
N PHE A 525 22.77 -8.66 14.29
CA PHE A 525 22.67 -7.43 15.08
C PHE A 525 23.86 -7.26 16.04
N GLU A 526 24.22 -8.31 16.80
CA GLU A 526 25.31 -8.28 17.75
C GLU A 526 26.70 -8.14 17.10
N GLU A 527 26.89 -8.65 15.89
CA GLU A 527 28.11 -8.49 15.10
C GLU A 527 28.24 -7.09 14.49
N GLY A 528 27.22 -6.22 14.65
CA GLY A 528 27.23 -4.83 14.21
C GLY A 528 27.16 -4.67 12.70
N HIS A 529 26.53 -5.60 11.98
CA HIS A 529 26.32 -5.50 10.54
C HIS A 529 25.27 -4.44 10.17
N ASP A 530 25.21 -4.10 8.88
CA ASP A 530 24.32 -3.05 8.35
C ASP A 530 22.84 -3.40 8.55
N ILE A 531 22.19 -2.66 9.46
CA ILE A 531 20.77 -2.84 9.77
C ILE A 531 19.85 -2.47 8.61
N THR A 532 20.24 -1.57 7.73
CA THR A 532 19.46 -1.22 6.54
C THR A 532 19.30 -2.45 5.64
N GLN A 533 20.39 -3.20 5.42
CA GLN A 533 20.34 -4.43 4.63
C GLN A 533 19.49 -5.52 5.31
N LEU A 534 19.52 -5.60 6.64
CA LEU A 534 18.66 -6.53 7.39
C LEU A 534 17.18 -6.14 7.23
N LYS A 535 16.82 -4.87 7.43
CA LYS A 535 15.46 -4.36 7.21
C LYS A 535 14.98 -4.66 5.79
N HIS A 536 15.81 -4.36 4.79
CA HIS A 536 15.51 -4.66 3.38
C HIS A 536 15.25 -6.16 3.16
N THR A 537 16.02 -7.03 3.79
CA THR A 537 15.86 -8.48 3.65
C THR A 537 14.58 -8.98 4.31
N ILE A 538 14.25 -8.52 5.53
CA ILE A 538 13.01 -8.89 6.20
C ILE A 538 11.79 -8.39 5.40
N ALA A 539 11.84 -7.15 4.89
CA ALA A 539 10.79 -6.61 4.04
C ALA A 539 10.64 -7.41 2.74
N HIS A 540 11.75 -7.80 2.10
CA HIS A 540 11.72 -8.64 0.91
C HIS A 540 11.09 -10.02 1.17
N ILE A 541 11.42 -10.66 2.30
CA ILE A 541 10.81 -11.93 2.71
C ILE A 541 9.29 -11.80 2.81
N MET A 542 8.79 -10.71 3.42
CA MET A 542 7.35 -10.44 3.49
C MET A 542 6.74 -10.23 2.10
N LEU A 543 7.36 -9.39 1.28
CA LEU A 543 6.82 -9.00 -0.03
C LEU A 543 6.83 -10.15 -1.06
N ARG A 544 7.66 -11.19 -0.88
CA ARG A 544 7.60 -12.39 -1.73
C ARG A 544 6.32 -13.19 -1.56
N GLU A 545 5.67 -13.07 -0.40
CA GLU A 545 4.43 -13.78 -0.08
C GLU A 545 3.22 -12.88 -0.41
N ASP A 546 2.01 -13.44 -0.54
CA ASP A 546 0.78 -12.66 -0.67
C ASP A 546 0.39 -12.04 0.68
N ALA A 547 1.24 -11.12 1.15
CA ALA A 547 1.17 -10.54 2.49
C ALA A 547 -0.15 -9.80 2.75
N GLU A 548 -0.64 -9.94 3.98
CA GLU A 548 -1.86 -9.31 4.49
C GLU A 548 -1.56 -8.12 5.40
N LEU A 549 -2.59 -7.33 5.74
CA LEU A 549 -2.48 -6.09 6.50
C LEU A 549 -1.58 -6.20 7.74
N HIS A 550 -1.80 -7.22 8.56
CA HIS A 550 -1.09 -7.35 9.83
C HIS A 550 0.42 -7.58 9.68
N MET A 551 0.86 -8.20 8.58
CA MET A 551 2.30 -8.34 8.28
C MET A 551 2.93 -6.96 8.02
N PHE A 552 2.26 -6.11 7.25
CA PHE A 552 2.70 -4.75 6.99
C PHE A 552 2.72 -3.89 8.26
N GLN A 553 1.67 -4.00 9.09
CA GLN A 553 1.58 -3.28 10.36
C GLN A 553 2.72 -3.67 11.31
N VAL A 554 2.94 -4.97 11.51
CA VAL A 554 4.03 -5.45 12.39
C VAL A 554 5.40 -4.98 11.90
N LEU A 555 5.63 -5.04 10.59
CA LEU A 555 6.90 -4.61 10.01
C LEU A 555 7.14 -3.10 10.21
N GLU A 556 6.14 -2.27 9.90
CA GLU A 556 6.23 -0.82 10.08
C GLU A 556 6.50 -0.47 11.55
N VAL A 557 5.71 -1.01 12.47
CA VAL A 557 5.84 -0.72 13.90
C VAL A 557 7.21 -1.15 14.43
N ALA A 558 7.65 -2.34 14.06
CA ALA A 558 8.95 -2.86 14.49
C ALA A 558 10.10 -1.97 14.03
N PHE A 559 10.10 -1.55 12.76
CA PHE A 559 11.15 -0.69 12.21
C PHE A 559 11.12 0.71 12.81
N ARG A 560 9.92 1.30 12.98
CA ARG A 560 9.77 2.62 13.61
C ARG A 560 10.23 2.63 15.06
N HIS A 561 9.86 1.62 15.86
CA HIS A 561 10.27 1.55 17.26
C HIS A 561 11.73 1.11 17.42
N PHE A 562 12.28 0.34 16.48
CA PHE A 562 13.73 0.14 16.41
C PHE A 562 14.47 1.48 16.28
N ASP A 563 14.03 2.35 15.38
CA ASP A 563 14.68 3.65 15.15
C ASP A 563 14.48 4.63 16.32
N LEU A 564 13.32 4.58 16.98
CA LEU A 564 13.00 5.41 18.16
C LEU A 564 13.73 4.96 19.43
N SER A 565 14.11 3.70 19.53
CA SER A 565 14.74 3.17 20.73
C SER A 565 16.22 3.56 20.81
N THR A 566 16.68 3.89 22.01
CA THR A 566 18.10 4.10 22.32
C THR A 566 18.75 2.89 22.99
N ASN A 567 17.93 2.01 23.56
CA ASN A 567 18.33 0.79 24.25
C ASN A 567 18.54 -0.34 23.23
N ALA A 568 19.69 -1.02 23.28
CA ALA A 568 20.05 -2.09 22.34
C ALA A 568 19.11 -3.30 22.46
N GLU A 569 18.67 -3.65 23.69
CA GLU A 569 17.75 -4.76 23.91
C GLU A 569 16.36 -4.47 23.35
N GLU A 570 15.85 -3.24 23.51
CA GLU A 570 14.58 -2.84 22.86
C GLU A 570 14.69 -2.97 21.33
N LYS A 571 15.78 -2.44 20.74
CA LYS A 571 16.06 -2.57 19.30
C LYS A 571 16.04 -4.02 18.84
N ARG A 572 16.74 -4.86 19.56
CA ARG A 572 16.84 -6.28 19.28
C ARG A 572 15.47 -6.97 19.29
N ILE A 573 14.66 -6.73 20.31
CA ILE A 573 13.32 -7.33 20.44
C ILE A 573 12.38 -6.88 19.32
N HIS A 574 12.43 -5.63 18.90
CA HIS A 574 11.63 -5.17 17.75
C HIS A 574 12.02 -5.88 16.45
N LEU A 575 13.31 -6.09 16.19
CA LEU A 575 13.77 -6.87 15.04
C LEU A 575 13.33 -8.34 15.11
N LEU A 576 13.45 -8.95 16.29
CA LEU A 576 13.00 -10.33 16.49
C LEU A 576 11.49 -10.48 16.34
N ALA A 577 10.69 -9.50 16.77
CA ALA A 577 9.24 -9.52 16.60
C ALA A 577 8.85 -9.50 15.12
N ALA A 578 9.47 -8.61 14.31
CA ALA A 578 9.28 -8.60 12.87
C ALA A 578 9.71 -9.93 12.23
N THR A 579 10.92 -10.41 12.57
CA THR A 579 11.47 -11.66 12.02
C THR A 579 10.53 -12.83 12.31
N ARG A 580 10.13 -13.00 13.58
CA ARG A 580 9.22 -14.08 13.97
C ARG A 580 7.89 -14.02 13.24
N TYR A 581 7.26 -12.85 13.25
CA TYR A 581 5.95 -12.69 12.64
C TYR A 581 5.98 -13.01 11.15
N ILE A 582 6.97 -12.48 10.44
CA ILE A 582 7.11 -12.65 8.99
C ILE A 582 7.51 -14.09 8.62
N THR A 583 8.50 -14.68 9.31
CA THR A 583 9.00 -16.02 8.95
C THR A 583 8.05 -17.15 9.38
N ALA A 584 7.15 -16.91 10.33
CA ALA A 584 6.11 -17.86 10.70
C ALA A 584 5.01 -18.00 9.64
N GLN A 585 4.85 -17.02 8.77
CA GLN A 585 3.80 -16.97 7.75
C GLN A 585 4.35 -17.44 6.39
N LYS A 586 3.70 -18.45 5.81
CA LYS A 586 3.98 -18.90 4.45
C LYS A 586 2.69 -18.89 3.67
N LEU A 587 2.60 -17.98 2.73
CA LEU A 587 1.42 -17.73 1.92
C LEU A 587 1.68 -18.12 0.46
N MET A 588 0.81 -17.69 -0.45
CA MET A 588 1.00 -17.83 -1.88
C MET A 588 1.92 -16.73 -2.41
N LYS A 589 2.45 -16.93 -3.63
CA LYS A 589 3.34 -15.96 -4.32
C LYS A 589 2.70 -15.36 -5.57
N GLY A 590 1.37 -15.22 -5.57
CA GLY A 590 0.62 -14.76 -6.75
C GLY A 590 0.93 -13.32 -7.15
N ILE A 591 1.13 -12.43 -6.17
CA ILE A 591 1.48 -11.03 -6.41
C ILE A 591 2.92 -10.90 -6.92
N LEU A 592 3.87 -11.64 -6.33
CA LEU A 592 5.24 -11.72 -6.82
C LEU A 592 5.26 -12.18 -8.29
N TRP A 593 4.61 -13.30 -8.58
CA TRP A 593 4.51 -13.82 -9.95
C TRP A 593 3.94 -12.78 -10.94
N SER A 594 2.86 -12.09 -10.54
CA SER A 594 2.25 -11.03 -11.35
C SER A 594 3.21 -9.89 -11.64
N THR A 595 3.98 -9.46 -10.62
CA THR A 595 4.93 -8.35 -10.71
C THR A 595 6.12 -8.71 -11.60
N GLU A 596 6.76 -9.85 -11.36
CA GLU A 596 7.90 -10.33 -12.16
C GLU A 596 7.55 -10.49 -13.64
N ASN A 597 6.39 -11.10 -13.94
CA ASN A 597 5.95 -11.26 -15.33
C ASN A 597 5.60 -9.92 -16.00
N ALA A 598 5.00 -8.98 -15.26
CA ALA A 598 4.73 -7.66 -15.78
C ALA A 598 6.03 -6.88 -16.10
N GLU A 599 7.05 -6.98 -15.26
CA GLU A 599 8.36 -6.38 -15.48
C GLU A 599 9.11 -7.02 -16.65
N ARG A 600 9.06 -8.36 -16.79
CA ARG A 600 9.62 -9.08 -17.95
C ARG A 600 8.99 -8.62 -19.26
N LEU A 601 7.66 -8.55 -19.32
CA LEU A 601 6.94 -8.03 -20.49
C LEU A 601 7.31 -6.57 -20.79
N GLN A 602 7.51 -5.75 -19.77
CA GLN A 602 7.93 -4.36 -19.95
C GLN A 602 9.34 -4.25 -20.55
N ARG A 603 10.23 -5.21 -20.27
CA ARG A 603 11.56 -5.32 -20.90
C ARG A 603 11.51 -5.97 -22.28
N GLY A 604 10.36 -6.46 -22.72
CA GLY A 604 10.20 -7.16 -24.00
C GLY A 604 10.65 -8.63 -23.97
N GLU A 605 10.76 -9.23 -22.79
CA GLU A 605 11.12 -10.64 -22.59
C GLU A 605 9.91 -11.55 -22.81
N LEU A 606 10.11 -12.72 -23.42
CA LEU A 606 9.07 -13.73 -23.58
C LEU A 606 8.80 -14.46 -22.25
N LEU A 607 7.54 -14.73 -21.95
CA LEU A 607 7.17 -15.48 -20.74
C LEU A 607 7.52 -16.97 -20.85
N SER A 608 7.68 -17.51 -22.07
CA SER A 608 7.99 -18.91 -22.36
C SER A 608 9.47 -19.28 -22.19
N GLU A 609 10.37 -18.32 -22.02
CA GLU A 609 11.81 -18.59 -21.88
C GLU A 609 12.24 -19.12 -20.50
N ARG A 610 11.29 -19.37 -19.59
CA ARG A 610 11.59 -19.83 -18.22
C ARG A 610 11.80 -21.34 -18.09
N GLU A 611 11.57 -22.14 -19.14
CA GLU A 611 11.63 -23.62 -19.06
C GLU A 611 13.05 -24.20 -19.11
N ASP A 612 14.05 -23.41 -19.48
CA ASP A 612 15.42 -23.91 -19.70
C ASP A 612 16.41 -23.67 -18.54
N ASP A 613 15.99 -23.04 -17.42
CA ASP A 613 16.85 -22.68 -16.27
C ASP A 613 16.63 -23.55 -15.01
N ASN A 614 16.11 -24.81 -15.16
CA ASN A 614 15.98 -25.77 -14.05
C ASN A 614 16.89 -26.96 -14.19
#